data_62cfaefda8d50b5bf35e722d3632e488
#
_entry.id   62cfaefda8d50b5bf35e722d3632e488
#
_cell.length_a   1.000
_cell.length_b   1.000
_cell.length_c   1.000
_cell.angle_alpha   90.00
_cell.angle_beta   90.00
_cell.angle_gamma   90.00
#
_symmetry.space_group_name_H-M   'P 1'
#
loop_
_entity.id
_entity.type
_entity.pdbx_description
1 polymer ?
#
loop_
_entity_poly.entity_id
_entity_poly.type
_entity_poly.pdbx_seq_one_letter_code
_entity_poly.pdbx_strand_id
1 'polypeptide(L)'
;MPFHFGVLGAALATDISQVISGVLSFIYLRRKFDVLKMEKDDLAFSKKASIRLLGIGVPMGLQCSITAIGSVIMQWAVNVLGSTAVAAVTAAGKTQGLLTVPMESVGTAMATYAGQNLGASRMDRVRQGVNSAILIILIYGVASAFVLHFVDVQIMGLFLDTAKEVDIVAMGREYLFWNSVFFVPLGALIVWRYTIQGLGFSTLAMMAGVAEMVARTVVAIALVPVLGYFGAELSNPAAWIAACVFLYPAYIWTCRQLDNRLLAAKLHIQGDHAEPIL
;
A
#
# COMPACT_ATOMS: atom_id res chain seq x y z
N MET A 1 25.75 -21.01 12.20
CA MET A 1 24.35 -21.47 12.18
C MET A 1 24.36 -22.99 12.26
N PRO A 2 23.63 -23.65 13.16
CA PRO A 2 23.80 -25.09 13.45
C PRO A 2 23.37 -26.03 12.31
N PHE A 3 22.66 -25.55 11.27
CA PHE A 3 22.09 -26.45 10.24
C PHE A 3 22.63 -26.24 8.81
N HIS A 4 23.55 -25.32 8.56
CA HIS A 4 24.17 -25.03 7.26
C HIS A 4 23.25 -24.96 6.02
N PHE A 5 21.94 -24.72 6.20
CA PHE A 5 20.97 -24.67 5.11
C PHE A 5 21.04 -23.41 4.24
N GLY A 6 21.85 -22.41 4.60
CA GLY A 6 22.00 -21.19 3.80
C GLY A 6 20.68 -20.55 3.38
N VAL A 7 20.57 -20.23 2.09
CA VAL A 7 19.36 -19.61 1.50
C VAL A 7 18.14 -20.54 1.58
N LEU A 8 18.34 -21.85 1.44
CA LEU A 8 17.27 -22.85 1.54
C LEU A 8 16.63 -22.84 2.93
N GLY A 9 17.44 -22.71 3.97
CA GLY A 9 16.94 -22.65 5.35
C GLY A 9 16.07 -21.42 5.62
N ALA A 10 16.40 -20.27 5.05
CA ALA A 10 15.61 -19.06 5.18
C ALA A 10 14.26 -19.20 4.43
N ALA A 11 14.26 -19.79 3.23
CA ALA A 11 13.04 -20.06 2.46
C ALA A 11 12.11 -21.04 3.22
N LEU A 12 12.63 -22.17 3.66
CA LEU A 12 11.86 -23.16 4.42
C LEU A 12 11.29 -22.61 5.73
N ALA A 13 12.05 -21.78 6.45
CA ALA A 13 11.56 -21.14 7.67
C ALA A 13 10.37 -20.20 7.39
N THR A 14 10.42 -19.47 6.28
CA THR A 14 9.32 -18.61 5.83
C THR A 14 8.09 -19.43 5.48
N ASP A 15 8.23 -20.47 4.67
CA ASP A 15 7.12 -21.33 4.25
C ASP A 15 6.45 -22.04 5.45
N ILE A 16 7.25 -22.61 6.35
CA ILE A 16 6.75 -23.27 7.58
C ILE A 16 5.99 -22.28 8.46
N SER A 17 6.52 -21.06 8.66
CA SER A 17 5.86 -20.04 9.48
C SER A 17 4.53 -19.60 8.86
N GLN A 18 4.44 -19.50 7.54
CA GLN A 18 3.22 -19.14 6.83
C GLN A 18 2.16 -20.27 6.93
N VAL A 19 2.58 -21.53 6.76
CA VAL A 19 1.68 -22.69 6.95
C VAL A 19 1.12 -22.72 8.36
N ILE A 20 1.98 -22.59 9.38
CA ILE A 20 1.55 -22.56 10.79
C ILE A 20 0.56 -21.41 11.02
N SER A 21 0.89 -20.21 10.56
CA SER A 21 0.01 -19.04 10.69
C SER A 21 -1.34 -19.25 10.00
N GLY A 22 -1.35 -19.82 8.79
CA GLY A 22 -2.57 -20.15 8.05
C GLY A 22 -3.45 -21.17 8.79
N VAL A 23 -2.84 -22.25 9.28
CA VAL A 23 -3.56 -23.29 10.05
C VAL A 23 -4.13 -22.74 11.34
N LEU A 24 -3.35 -21.98 12.10
CA LEU A 24 -3.84 -21.37 13.36
C LEU A 24 -4.95 -20.36 13.10
N SER A 25 -4.84 -19.52 12.06
CA SER A 25 -5.87 -18.58 11.65
C SER A 25 -7.17 -19.32 11.27
N PHE A 26 -7.06 -20.40 10.48
CA PHE A 26 -8.22 -21.21 10.09
C PHE A 26 -8.92 -21.86 11.29
N ILE A 27 -8.15 -22.43 12.23
CA ILE A 27 -8.70 -23.02 13.47
C ILE A 27 -9.38 -21.93 14.31
N TYR A 28 -8.77 -20.75 14.43
CA TYR A 28 -9.33 -19.62 15.16
C TYR A 28 -10.66 -19.15 14.54
N LEU A 29 -10.69 -18.97 13.22
CA LEU A 29 -11.90 -18.57 12.50
C LEU A 29 -13.05 -19.57 12.70
N ARG A 30 -12.78 -20.86 12.54
CA ARG A 30 -13.81 -21.91 12.74
C ARG A 30 -14.33 -21.99 14.15
N ARG A 31 -13.51 -21.68 15.17
CA ARG A 31 -13.91 -21.73 16.59
C ARG A 31 -14.62 -20.48 17.06
N LYS A 32 -14.25 -19.31 16.52
CA LYS A 32 -14.72 -18.02 17.04
C LYS A 32 -15.92 -17.46 16.28
N PHE A 33 -16.07 -17.78 15.00
CA PHE A 33 -17.07 -17.16 14.12
C PHE A 33 -17.98 -18.24 13.50
N ASP A 34 -19.19 -18.40 14.08
CA ASP A 34 -20.16 -19.36 13.57
C ASP A 34 -20.62 -19.06 12.14
N VAL A 35 -20.71 -17.77 11.78
CA VAL A 35 -21.06 -17.29 10.43
C VAL A 35 -20.06 -17.72 9.34
N LEU A 36 -18.81 -18.04 9.74
CA LEU A 36 -17.75 -18.47 8.82
C LEU A 36 -17.54 -19.99 8.82
N LYS A 37 -18.44 -20.76 9.44
CA LYS A 37 -18.43 -22.22 9.34
C LYS A 37 -18.86 -22.62 7.93
N MET A 38 -17.93 -23.22 7.20
CA MET A 38 -18.20 -23.74 5.85
C MET A 38 -19.11 -24.97 5.95
N GLU A 39 -20.24 -24.90 5.29
CA GLU A 39 -21.14 -26.02 5.03
C GLU A 39 -20.79 -26.67 3.68
N LYS A 40 -21.32 -27.88 3.42
CA LYS A 40 -21.02 -28.60 2.16
C LYS A 40 -21.49 -27.83 0.93
N ASP A 41 -22.57 -27.08 1.06
CA ASP A 41 -23.15 -26.28 -0.03
C ASP A 41 -22.32 -25.02 -0.34
N ASP A 42 -21.53 -24.52 0.62
CA ASP A 42 -20.61 -23.39 0.42
C ASP A 42 -19.41 -23.75 -0.47
N LEU A 43 -19.12 -25.05 -0.64
CA LEU A 43 -18.07 -25.53 -1.52
C LEU A 43 -18.51 -25.59 -3.00
N ALA A 44 -19.78 -25.30 -3.30
CA ALA A 44 -20.26 -25.26 -4.66
C ALA A 44 -19.66 -24.08 -5.46
N PHE A 45 -19.12 -24.38 -6.66
CA PHE A 45 -18.55 -23.37 -7.52
C PHE A 45 -19.62 -22.40 -8.04
N SER A 46 -19.51 -21.13 -7.65
CA SER A 46 -20.36 -20.06 -8.15
C SER A 46 -19.64 -19.18 -9.18
N LYS A 47 -19.97 -19.36 -10.46
CA LYS A 47 -19.42 -18.53 -11.54
C LYS A 47 -19.62 -17.03 -11.29
N LYS A 48 -20.79 -16.62 -10.76
CA LYS A 48 -21.10 -15.22 -10.46
C LYS A 48 -20.19 -14.66 -9.36
N ALA A 49 -19.97 -15.41 -8.28
CA ALA A 49 -19.07 -15.01 -7.20
C ALA A 49 -17.61 -14.95 -7.70
N SER A 50 -17.17 -15.96 -8.47
CA SER A 50 -15.83 -16.01 -9.04
C SER A 50 -15.52 -14.83 -9.95
N ILE A 51 -16.44 -14.47 -10.86
CA ILE A 51 -16.28 -13.29 -11.74
C ILE A 51 -16.18 -12.01 -10.91
N ARG A 52 -17.00 -11.86 -9.87
CA ARG A 52 -16.94 -10.69 -8.99
C ARG A 52 -15.61 -10.60 -8.24
N LEU A 53 -15.10 -11.71 -7.72
CA LEU A 53 -13.80 -11.77 -7.05
C LEU A 53 -12.65 -11.47 -8.01
N LEU A 54 -12.68 -12.02 -9.23
CA LEU A 54 -11.69 -11.70 -10.26
C LEU A 54 -11.74 -10.22 -10.67
N GLY A 55 -12.92 -9.63 -10.75
CA GLY A 55 -13.10 -8.20 -11.04
C GLY A 55 -12.45 -7.28 -10.01
N ILE A 56 -12.23 -7.75 -8.78
CA ILE A 56 -11.52 -7.02 -7.74
C ILE A 56 -10.04 -7.45 -7.70
N GLY A 57 -9.78 -8.75 -7.73
CA GLY A 57 -8.45 -9.31 -7.54
C GLY A 57 -7.48 -9.05 -8.70
N VAL A 58 -7.97 -9.13 -9.96
CA VAL A 58 -7.11 -8.89 -11.13
C VAL A 58 -6.57 -7.45 -11.15
N PRO A 59 -7.39 -6.39 -10.99
CA PRO A 59 -6.85 -5.02 -10.89
C PRO A 59 -5.86 -4.84 -9.73
N MET A 60 -6.09 -5.48 -8.58
CA MET A 60 -5.15 -5.42 -7.45
C MET A 60 -3.82 -6.11 -7.78
N GLY A 61 -3.85 -7.28 -8.41
CA GLY A 61 -2.64 -7.97 -8.87
C GLY A 61 -1.86 -7.17 -9.92
N LEU A 62 -2.57 -6.59 -10.89
CA LEU A 62 -1.98 -5.70 -11.90
C LEU A 62 -1.36 -4.45 -11.27
N GLN A 63 -1.98 -3.86 -10.27
CA GLN A 63 -1.42 -2.73 -9.54
C GLN A 63 -0.05 -3.06 -8.95
N CYS A 64 0.09 -4.20 -8.27
CA CYS A 64 1.38 -4.64 -7.72
C CYS A 64 2.43 -4.81 -8.82
N SER A 65 2.06 -5.43 -9.96
CA SER A 65 2.95 -5.62 -11.09
C SER A 65 3.39 -4.28 -11.72
N ILE A 66 2.47 -3.35 -11.91
CA ILE A 66 2.74 -2.02 -12.48
C ILE A 66 3.68 -1.22 -11.56
N THR A 67 3.45 -1.25 -10.25
CA THR A 67 4.33 -0.58 -9.28
C THR A 67 5.73 -1.21 -9.29
N ALA A 68 5.82 -2.55 -9.39
CA ALA A 68 7.09 -3.26 -9.50
C ALA A 68 7.85 -2.90 -10.79
N ILE A 69 7.17 -2.79 -11.94
CA ILE A 69 7.78 -2.32 -13.19
C ILE A 69 8.39 -0.93 -13.02
N GLY A 70 7.66 0.00 -12.40
CA GLY A 70 8.18 1.34 -12.09
C GLY A 70 9.45 1.30 -11.23
N SER A 71 9.52 0.39 -10.27
CA SER A 71 10.71 0.19 -9.43
C SER A 71 11.88 -0.41 -10.21
N VAL A 72 11.63 -1.34 -11.15
CA VAL A 72 12.67 -1.91 -12.03
C VAL A 72 13.24 -0.86 -12.96
N ILE A 73 12.40 0.01 -13.56
CA ILE A 73 12.86 1.13 -14.41
C ILE A 73 13.78 2.05 -13.59
N MET A 74 13.39 2.36 -12.36
CA MET A 74 14.20 3.20 -11.50
C MET A 74 15.51 2.52 -11.09
N GLN A 75 15.48 1.23 -10.78
CA GLN A 75 16.68 0.45 -10.49
C GLN A 75 17.65 0.45 -11.67
N TRP A 76 17.15 0.36 -12.91
CA TRP A 76 17.97 0.49 -14.11
C TRP A 76 18.67 1.87 -14.17
N ALA A 77 17.95 2.94 -13.91
CA ALA A 77 18.52 4.28 -13.90
C ALA A 77 19.58 4.46 -12.79
N VAL A 78 19.35 3.91 -11.61
CA VAL A 78 20.32 3.93 -10.49
C VAL A 78 21.56 3.09 -10.82
N ASN A 79 21.42 1.97 -11.53
CA ASN A 79 22.56 1.14 -11.94
C ASN A 79 23.57 1.90 -12.82
N VAL A 80 23.08 2.84 -13.64
CA VAL A 80 23.96 3.72 -14.47
C VAL A 80 24.82 4.65 -13.61
N LEU A 81 24.38 4.98 -12.40
CA LEU A 81 25.13 5.84 -11.46
C LEU A 81 26.26 5.10 -10.71
N GLY A 82 26.35 3.77 -10.86
CA GLY A 82 27.41 2.97 -10.30
C GLY A 82 27.03 2.19 -9.04
N SER A 83 27.95 1.29 -8.61
CA SER A 83 27.69 0.33 -7.54
C SER A 83 27.45 0.99 -6.17
N THR A 84 28.11 2.11 -5.89
CA THR A 84 27.94 2.87 -4.64
C THR A 84 26.51 3.40 -4.52
N ALA A 85 25.98 3.99 -5.59
CA ALA A 85 24.60 4.48 -5.63
C ALA A 85 23.58 3.33 -5.45
N VAL A 86 23.82 2.20 -6.11
CA VAL A 86 22.97 1.00 -5.98
C VAL A 86 22.97 0.48 -4.54
N ALA A 87 24.12 0.39 -3.91
CA ALA A 87 24.24 -0.05 -2.52
C ALA A 87 23.54 0.93 -1.55
N ALA A 88 23.72 2.23 -1.75
CA ALA A 88 23.09 3.28 -0.96
C ALA A 88 21.55 3.23 -1.05
N VAL A 89 21.00 3.21 -2.27
CA VAL A 89 19.55 3.13 -2.49
C VAL A 89 18.97 1.82 -1.92
N THR A 90 19.71 0.71 -2.04
CA THR A 90 19.27 -0.59 -1.52
C THR A 90 19.21 -0.59 0.01
N ALA A 91 20.23 -0.10 0.69
CA ALA A 91 20.27 -0.03 2.14
C ALA A 91 19.24 0.97 2.70
N ALA A 92 19.15 2.15 2.08
CA ALA A 92 18.17 3.14 2.42
C ALA A 92 16.74 2.63 2.19
N GLY A 93 16.49 1.91 1.07
CA GLY A 93 15.19 1.29 0.78
C GLY A 93 14.76 0.25 1.81
N LYS A 94 15.69 -0.57 2.31
CA LYS A 94 15.41 -1.51 3.41
C LYS A 94 15.08 -0.78 4.72
N THR A 95 15.82 0.27 5.03
CA THR A 95 15.58 1.13 6.20
C THR A 95 14.20 1.80 6.12
N GLN A 96 13.87 2.38 4.97
CA GLN A 96 12.56 2.96 4.70
C GLN A 96 11.45 1.92 4.82
N GLY A 97 11.66 0.70 4.31
CA GLY A 97 10.72 -0.41 4.39
C GLY A 97 10.26 -0.71 5.81
N LEU A 98 11.17 -0.68 6.80
CA LEU A 98 10.82 -0.87 8.21
C LEU A 98 9.84 0.19 8.72
N LEU A 99 9.99 1.44 8.27
CA LEU A 99 9.17 2.56 8.71
C LEU A 99 7.82 2.66 7.96
N THR A 100 7.72 2.05 6.79
CA THR A 100 6.46 2.06 6.01
C THR A 100 5.48 0.96 6.41
N VAL A 101 5.92 -0.12 7.06
CA VAL A 101 5.05 -1.22 7.53
C VAL A 101 3.86 -0.75 8.38
N PRO A 102 4.02 0.15 9.37
CA PRO A 102 2.87 0.66 10.13
C PRO A 102 1.88 1.46 9.26
N MET A 103 2.36 2.19 8.25
CA MET A 103 1.49 2.91 7.31
C MET A 103 0.65 1.95 6.48
N GLU A 104 1.24 0.85 5.97
CA GLU A 104 0.52 -0.22 5.26
C GLU A 104 -0.51 -0.90 6.16
N SER A 105 -0.21 -1.05 7.45
CA SER A 105 -1.15 -1.61 8.43
C SER A 105 -2.37 -0.71 8.61
N VAL A 106 -2.19 0.61 8.66
CA VAL A 106 -3.31 1.58 8.67
C VAL A 106 -4.10 1.48 7.37
N GLY A 107 -3.43 1.33 6.22
CA GLY A 107 -4.07 1.14 4.92
C GLY A 107 -4.98 -0.09 4.91
N THR A 108 -4.47 -1.26 5.28
CA THR A 108 -5.25 -2.51 5.32
C THR A 108 -6.41 -2.44 6.30
N ALA A 109 -6.25 -1.79 7.46
CA ALA A 109 -7.33 -1.51 8.39
C ALA A 109 -8.40 -0.63 7.75
N MET A 110 -8.00 0.39 6.97
CA MET A 110 -8.94 1.27 6.27
C MET A 110 -9.72 0.55 5.17
N ALA A 111 -9.13 -0.41 4.45
CA ALA A 111 -9.86 -1.22 3.48
C ALA A 111 -10.99 -2.01 4.14
N THR A 112 -10.68 -2.68 5.27
CA THR A 112 -11.67 -3.43 6.05
C THR A 112 -12.74 -2.52 6.63
N TYR A 113 -12.34 -1.40 7.24
CA TYR A 113 -13.24 -0.42 7.83
C TYR A 113 -14.21 0.18 6.80
N ALA A 114 -13.69 0.57 5.63
CA ALA A 114 -14.49 1.12 4.55
C ALA A 114 -15.51 0.11 4.02
N GLY A 115 -15.09 -1.14 3.79
CA GLY A 115 -15.97 -2.22 3.33
C GLY A 115 -17.09 -2.53 4.33
N GLN A 116 -16.78 -2.63 5.62
CA GLN A 116 -17.78 -2.87 6.66
C GLN A 116 -18.79 -1.73 6.79
N ASN A 117 -18.33 -0.49 6.78
CA ASN A 117 -19.22 0.67 6.89
C ASN A 117 -20.04 0.90 5.61
N LEU A 118 -19.50 0.57 4.44
CA LEU A 118 -20.29 0.55 3.19
C LEU A 118 -21.41 -0.49 3.27
N GLY A 119 -21.12 -1.70 3.74
CA GLY A 119 -22.13 -2.75 3.97
C GLY A 119 -23.25 -2.31 4.94
N ALA A 120 -22.90 -1.48 5.92
CA ALA A 120 -23.85 -0.86 6.85
C ALA A 120 -24.51 0.42 6.30
N SER A 121 -24.25 0.82 5.04
CA SER A 121 -24.74 2.07 4.41
C SER A 121 -24.34 3.35 5.17
N ARG A 122 -23.19 3.34 5.85
CA ARG A 122 -22.69 4.44 6.71
C ARG A 122 -21.47 5.12 6.08
N MET A 123 -21.67 5.81 4.95
CA MET A 123 -20.61 6.58 4.28
C MET A 123 -20.09 7.76 5.12
N ASP A 124 -20.89 8.27 6.05
CA ASP A 124 -20.47 9.24 7.06
C ASP A 124 -19.29 8.73 7.89
N ARG A 125 -19.34 7.48 8.34
CA ARG A 125 -18.26 6.82 9.09
C ARG A 125 -17.03 6.58 8.23
N VAL A 126 -17.20 6.19 6.96
CA VAL A 126 -16.05 6.02 6.04
C VAL A 126 -15.25 7.32 5.95
N ARG A 127 -15.91 8.47 5.77
CA ARG A 127 -15.23 9.78 5.72
C ARG A 127 -14.54 10.15 7.05
N GLN A 128 -15.23 9.93 8.17
CA GLN A 128 -14.61 10.15 9.48
C GLN A 128 -13.40 9.25 9.70
N GLY A 129 -13.49 7.98 9.32
CA GLY A 129 -12.37 7.04 9.40
C GLY A 129 -11.18 7.48 8.54
N VAL A 130 -11.41 7.94 7.32
CA VAL A 130 -10.35 8.47 6.45
C VAL A 130 -9.67 9.69 7.09
N ASN A 131 -10.44 10.64 7.61
CA ASN A 131 -9.87 11.82 8.28
C ASN A 131 -9.04 11.43 9.50
N SER A 132 -9.52 10.48 10.31
CA SER A 132 -8.78 9.96 11.47
C SER A 132 -7.51 9.22 11.04
N ALA A 133 -7.58 8.40 9.99
CA ALA A 133 -6.42 7.70 9.45
C ALA A 133 -5.37 8.66 8.89
N ILE A 134 -5.79 9.71 8.17
CA ILE A 134 -4.88 10.77 7.70
C ILE A 134 -4.20 11.48 8.87
N LEU A 135 -4.93 11.78 9.95
CA LEU A 135 -4.33 12.38 11.15
C LEU A 135 -3.30 11.45 11.80
N ILE A 136 -3.62 10.17 11.94
CA ILE A 136 -2.68 9.17 12.46
C ILE A 136 -1.41 9.11 11.59
N ILE A 137 -1.57 9.07 10.26
CA ILE A 137 -0.46 9.05 9.31
C ILE A 137 0.37 10.35 9.36
N LEU A 138 -0.29 11.50 9.51
CA LEU A 138 0.41 12.78 9.67
C LEU A 138 1.33 12.75 10.91
N ILE A 139 0.77 12.36 12.05
CA ILE A 139 1.54 12.26 13.31
C ILE A 139 2.66 11.24 13.17
N TYR A 140 2.36 10.05 12.67
CA TYR A 140 3.34 8.98 12.48
C TYR A 140 4.43 9.37 11.47
N GLY A 141 4.05 9.93 10.32
CA GLY A 141 4.98 10.31 9.26
C GLY A 141 5.96 11.40 9.71
N VAL A 142 5.46 12.42 10.42
CA VAL A 142 6.32 13.47 11.00
C VAL A 142 7.22 12.89 12.10
N ALA A 143 6.67 12.06 13.00
CA ALA A 143 7.46 11.44 14.06
C ALA A 143 8.54 10.50 13.47
N SER A 144 8.19 9.69 12.46
CA SER A 144 9.14 8.79 11.79
C SER A 144 10.24 9.55 11.07
N ALA A 145 9.91 10.64 10.36
CA ALA A 145 10.90 11.49 9.70
C ALA A 145 11.85 12.12 10.72
N PHE A 146 11.32 12.59 11.85
CA PHE A 146 12.12 13.16 12.92
C PHE A 146 13.05 12.11 13.56
N VAL A 147 12.51 10.95 13.94
CA VAL A 147 13.30 9.85 14.51
C VAL A 147 14.37 9.38 13.53
N LEU A 148 14.02 9.21 12.25
CA LEU A 148 14.95 8.77 11.23
C LEU A 148 16.16 9.68 11.11
N HIS A 149 15.98 10.98 11.23
CA HIS A 149 17.07 11.96 11.17
C HIS A 149 18.18 11.71 12.23
N PHE A 150 17.84 11.08 13.36
CA PHE A 150 18.80 10.77 14.44
C PHE A 150 19.32 9.33 14.40
N VAL A 151 18.58 8.40 13.82
CA VAL A 151 18.89 6.95 13.89
C VAL A 151 19.12 6.31 12.51
N ASP A 152 19.20 7.10 11.44
CA ASP A 152 19.39 6.62 10.08
C ASP A 152 20.64 5.73 9.93
N VAL A 153 21.79 6.18 10.46
CA VAL A 153 23.06 5.44 10.42
C VAL A 153 22.96 4.13 11.20
N GLN A 154 22.35 4.16 12.39
CA GLN A 154 22.20 2.98 13.24
C GLN A 154 21.31 1.92 12.56
N ILE A 155 20.21 2.34 11.91
CA ILE A 155 19.33 1.41 11.20
C ILE A 155 20.01 0.90 9.92
N MET A 156 20.71 1.76 9.17
CA MET A 156 21.50 1.33 8.01
C MET A 156 22.59 0.35 8.40
N GLY A 157 23.18 0.49 9.61
CA GLY A 157 24.15 -0.42 10.16
C GLY A 157 23.67 -1.86 10.39
N LEU A 158 22.34 -2.10 10.34
CA LEU A 158 21.80 -3.46 10.30
C LEU A 158 22.01 -4.16 8.94
N PHE A 159 22.30 -3.40 7.90
CA PHE A 159 22.42 -3.88 6.51
C PHE A 159 23.80 -3.66 5.90
N LEU A 160 24.60 -2.75 6.45
CA LEU A 160 25.92 -2.33 5.96
C LEU A 160 26.94 -2.24 7.08
N ASP A 161 28.22 -2.39 6.74
CA ASP A 161 29.34 -2.04 7.64
C ASP A 161 29.60 -0.53 7.56
N THR A 162 28.89 0.24 8.38
CA THR A 162 28.89 1.70 8.34
C THR A 162 30.29 2.32 8.61
N ALA A 163 31.19 1.57 9.20
CA ALA A 163 32.56 2.04 9.44
C ALA A 163 33.44 1.95 8.20
N LYS A 164 33.17 1.01 7.31
CA LYS A 164 33.95 0.81 6.06
C LYS A 164 33.34 1.50 4.85
N GLU A 165 32.01 1.67 4.84
CA GLU A 165 31.26 2.11 3.67
C GLU A 165 30.70 3.53 3.84
N VAL A 166 31.58 4.46 4.23
CA VAL A 166 31.22 5.85 4.59
C VAL A 166 30.50 6.58 3.46
N ASP A 167 30.94 6.40 2.21
CA ASP A 167 30.32 7.06 1.04
C ASP A 167 28.90 6.53 0.79
N ILE A 168 28.71 5.21 0.94
CA ILE A 168 27.40 4.57 0.78
C ILE A 168 26.44 5.06 1.86
N VAL A 169 26.94 5.18 3.10
CA VAL A 169 26.14 5.70 4.22
C VAL A 169 25.74 7.16 3.99
N ALA A 170 26.67 8.00 3.52
CA ALA A 170 26.39 9.40 3.25
C ALA A 170 25.30 9.56 2.16
N MET A 171 25.44 8.86 1.03
CA MET A 171 24.44 8.83 -0.03
C MET A 171 23.08 8.26 0.45
N GLY A 172 23.11 7.18 1.23
CA GLY A 172 21.89 6.58 1.77
C GLY A 172 21.14 7.49 2.74
N ARG A 173 21.86 8.29 3.56
CA ARG A 173 21.27 9.31 4.43
C ARG A 173 20.57 10.41 3.65
N GLU A 174 21.19 10.89 2.58
CA GLU A 174 20.61 11.91 1.70
C GLU A 174 19.32 11.39 1.07
N TYR A 175 19.34 10.17 0.54
CA TYR A 175 18.16 9.48 0.02
C TYR A 175 17.05 9.36 1.07
N LEU A 176 17.36 8.91 2.28
CA LEU A 176 16.40 8.77 3.38
C LEU A 176 15.83 10.12 3.81
N PHE A 177 16.64 11.16 3.85
CA PHE A 177 16.19 12.51 4.19
C PHE A 177 15.10 12.98 3.21
N TRP A 178 15.37 12.97 1.90
CA TRP A 178 14.40 13.40 0.90
C TRP A 178 13.14 12.53 0.92
N ASN A 179 13.26 11.23 1.05
CA ASN A 179 12.10 10.34 1.13
C ASN A 179 11.28 10.59 2.40
N SER A 180 11.92 10.82 3.55
CA SER A 180 11.22 11.05 4.82
C SER A 180 10.37 12.32 4.85
N VAL A 181 10.81 13.38 4.17
CA VAL A 181 10.04 14.62 3.99
C VAL A 181 8.68 14.34 3.32
N PHE A 182 8.62 13.32 2.47
CA PHE A 182 7.40 12.94 1.75
C PHE A 182 6.65 11.74 2.38
N PHE A 183 6.93 11.38 3.61
CA PHE A 183 6.20 10.32 4.31
C PHE A 183 4.72 10.64 4.53
N VAL A 184 4.37 11.91 4.68
CA VAL A 184 2.96 12.33 4.81
C VAL A 184 2.19 12.10 3.50
N PRO A 185 2.66 12.55 2.32
CA PRO A 185 2.08 12.16 1.04
C PRO A 185 2.02 10.63 0.84
N LEU A 186 3.07 9.89 1.18
CA LEU A 186 3.07 8.42 1.11
C LEU A 186 1.93 7.82 1.95
N GLY A 187 1.78 8.23 3.19
CA GLY A 187 0.72 7.72 4.04
C GLY A 187 -0.68 8.11 3.55
N ALA A 188 -0.85 9.33 3.04
CA ALA A 188 -2.12 9.79 2.50
C ALA A 188 -2.53 8.96 1.27
N LEU A 189 -1.61 8.70 0.33
CA LEU A 189 -1.90 7.85 -0.82
C LEU A 189 -2.28 6.42 -0.40
N ILE A 190 -1.62 5.87 0.63
CA ILE A 190 -1.94 4.55 1.18
C ILE A 190 -3.38 4.54 1.72
N VAL A 191 -3.76 5.50 2.55
CA VAL A 191 -5.11 5.59 3.12
C VAL A 191 -6.17 5.70 2.02
N TRP A 192 -6.02 6.60 1.04
CA TRP A 192 -7.00 6.75 -0.05
C TRP A 192 -7.06 5.52 -0.93
N ARG A 193 -5.93 4.94 -1.30
CA ARG A 193 -5.84 3.73 -2.13
C ARG A 193 -6.58 2.56 -1.51
N TYR A 194 -6.25 2.22 -0.28
CA TYR A 194 -6.88 1.10 0.43
C TYR A 194 -8.36 1.36 0.72
N THR A 195 -8.75 2.61 1.01
CA THR A 195 -10.16 2.97 1.17
C THR A 195 -10.94 2.74 -0.14
N ILE A 196 -10.43 3.22 -1.28
CA ILE A 196 -11.05 3.02 -2.60
C ILE A 196 -11.16 1.53 -2.93
N GLN A 197 -10.14 0.73 -2.62
CA GLN A 197 -10.17 -0.73 -2.77
C GLN A 197 -11.24 -1.37 -1.89
N GLY A 198 -11.31 -1.00 -0.61
CA GLY A 198 -12.31 -1.48 0.35
C GLY A 198 -13.74 -1.12 -0.05
N LEU A 199 -13.93 -0.01 -0.76
CA LEU A 199 -15.21 0.41 -1.34
C LEU A 199 -15.54 -0.32 -2.66
N GLY A 200 -14.67 -1.21 -3.16
CA GLY A 200 -14.90 -2.04 -4.34
C GLY A 200 -14.46 -1.43 -5.68
N PHE A 201 -13.70 -0.32 -5.67
CA PHE A 201 -13.23 0.37 -6.88
C PHE A 201 -11.75 0.08 -7.17
N SER A 202 -11.35 -1.20 -7.16
CA SER A 202 -9.95 -1.63 -7.32
C SER A 202 -9.29 -1.13 -8.61
N THR A 203 -10.05 -0.93 -9.69
CA THR A 203 -9.54 -0.37 -10.95
C THR A 203 -9.00 1.06 -10.77
N LEU A 204 -9.66 1.90 -9.97
CA LEU A 204 -9.16 3.25 -9.67
C LEU A 204 -7.86 3.20 -8.87
N ALA A 205 -7.77 2.29 -7.90
CA ALA A 205 -6.55 2.08 -7.16
C ALA A 205 -5.39 1.58 -8.06
N MET A 206 -5.68 0.72 -9.05
CA MET A 206 -4.72 0.27 -10.05
C MET A 206 -4.21 1.45 -10.90
N MET A 207 -5.09 2.36 -11.33
CA MET A 207 -4.69 3.54 -12.11
C MET A 207 -3.74 4.47 -11.35
N ALA A 208 -3.84 4.53 -10.03
CA ALA A 208 -2.84 5.23 -9.21
C ALA A 208 -1.46 4.58 -9.32
N GLY A 209 -1.37 3.24 -9.40
CA GLY A 209 -0.12 2.54 -9.69
C GLY A 209 0.46 2.91 -11.05
N VAL A 210 -0.39 3.10 -12.07
CA VAL A 210 0.04 3.62 -13.39
C VAL A 210 0.63 5.02 -13.25
N ALA A 211 -0.02 5.92 -12.50
CA ALA A 211 0.49 7.27 -12.26
C ALA A 211 1.87 7.25 -11.57
N GLU A 212 2.06 6.36 -10.59
CA GLU A 212 3.38 6.16 -9.95
C GLU A 212 4.44 5.67 -10.94
N MET A 213 4.10 4.66 -11.75
CA MET A 213 5.00 4.11 -12.74
C MET A 213 5.41 5.18 -13.76
N VAL A 214 4.46 5.96 -14.27
CA VAL A 214 4.74 7.05 -15.21
C VAL A 214 5.65 8.10 -14.56
N ALA A 215 5.38 8.52 -13.33
CA ALA A 215 6.21 9.48 -12.61
C ALA A 215 7.65 8.95 -12.43
N ARG A 216 7.83 7.70 -12.01
CA ARG A 216 9.16 7.08 -11.91
C ARG A 216 9.87 7.00 -13.26
N THR A 217 9.15 6.67 -14.32
CA THR A 217 9.71 6.60 -15.66
C THR A 217 10.19 7.99 -16.13
N VAL A 218 9.39 9.02 -15.91
CA VAL A 218 9.77 10.42 -16.24
C VAL A 218 11.02 10.83 -15.44
N VAL A 219 11.06 10.54 -14.14
CA VAL A 219 12.23 10.83 -13.29
C VAL A 219 13.46 10.08 -13.81
N ALA A 220 13.34 8.78 -14.09
CA ALA A 220 14.44 7.94 -14.56
C ALA A 220 15.03 8.45 -15.88
N ILE A 221 14.20 8.88 -16.82
CA ILE A 221 14.62 9.28 -18.17
C ILE A 221 15.03 10.75 -18.23
N ALA A 222 14.31 11.65 -17.53
CA ALA A 222 14.51 13.08 -17.66
C ALA A 222 15.34 13.69 -16.53
N LEU A 223 15.18 13.24 -15.27
CA LEU A 223 15.86 13.87 -14.14
C LEU A 223 17.17 13.17 -13.76
N VAL A 224 17.24 11.86 -13.79
CA VAL A 224 18.47 11.14 -13.43
C VAL A 224 19.65 11.49 -14.34
N PRO A 225 19.51 11.59 -15.68
CA PRO A 225 20.63 11.98 -16.54
C PRO A 225 21.15 13.41 -16.30
N VAL A 226 20.30 14.31 -15.78
CA VAL A 226 20.65 15.73 -15.56
C VAL A 226 21.12 15.98 -14.13
N LEU A 227 20.45 15.40 -13.14
CA LEU A 227 20.67 15.63 -11.72
C LEU A 227 21.47 14.51 -11.04
N GLY A 228 21.80 13.44 -11.77
CA GLY A 228 22.53 12.30 -11.20
C GLY A 228 21.78 11.65 -10.05
N TYR A 229 22.47 11.44 -8.94
CA TYR A 229 21.92 10.74 -7.77
C TYR A 229 20.75 11.48 -7.13
N PHE A 230 20.78 12.80 -7.10
CA PHE A 230 19.67 13.62 -6.61
C PHE A 230 18.38 13.39 -7.41
N GLY A 231 18.48 13.17 -8.72
CA GLY A 231 17.33 12.75 -9.54
C GLY A 231 16.75 11.41 -9.07
N ALA A 232 17.60 10.46 -8.67
CA ALA A 232 17.16 9.18 -8.13
C ALA A 232 16.43 9.31 -6.79
N GLU A 233 16.88 10.21 -5.91
CA GLU A 233 16.25 10.49 -4.62
C GLU A 233 14.83 11.03 -4.76
N LEU A 234 14.56 11.81 -5.81
CA LEU A 234 13.24 12.38 -6.08
C LEU A 234 12.25 11.39 -6.70
N SER A 235 12.67 10.18 -7.05
CA SER A 235 11.83 9.19 -7.72
C SER A 235 10.60 8.79 -6.90
N ASN A 236 10.78 8.41 -5.63
CA ASN A 236 9.67 8.05 -4.75
C ASN A 236 8.79 9.26 -4.42
N PRO A 237 9.34 10.42 -4.00
CA PRO A 237 8.56 11.64 -3.81
C PRO A 237 7.67 12.00 -5.00
N ALA A 238 8.21 11.98 -6.21
CA ALA A 238 7.45 12.28 -7.43
C ALA A 238 6.32 11.28 -7.67
N ALA A 239 6.59 9.99 -7.48
CA ALA A 239 5.59 8.94 -7.62
C ALA A 239 4.46 9.09 -6.60
N TRP A 240 4.77 9.37 -5.35
CA TRP A 240 3.77 9.56 -4.29
C TRP A 240 2.90 10.78 -4.51
N ILE A 241 3.49 11.89 -4.95
CA ILE A 241 2.72 13.08 -5.32
C ILE A 241 1.80 12.80 -6.50
N ALA A 242 2.30 12.15 -7.57
CA ALA A 242 1.49 11.80 -8.73
C ALA A 242 0.31 10.91 -8.34
N ALA A 243 0.55 9.92 -7.47
CA ALA A 243 -0.51 9.08 -6.94
C ALA A 243 -1.53 9.86 -6.10
N CYS A 244 -1.08 10.78 -5.23
CA CYS A 244 -1.98 11.63 -4.44
C CYS A 244 -2.86 12.52 -5.31
N VAL A 245 -2.28 13.15 -6.35
CA VAL A 245 -3.02 13.99 -7.31
C VAL A 245 -4.13 13.21 -8.02
N PHE A 246 -3.90 11.92 -8.29
CA PHE A 246 -4.92 11.05 -8.88
C PHE A 246 -5.91 10.52 -7.83
N LEU A 247 -5.43 10.01 -6.69
CA LEU A 247 -6.24 9.31 -5.69
C LEU A 247 -7.20 10.22 -4.94
N TYR A 248 -6.83 11.45 -4.66
CA TYR A 248 -7.71 12.36 -3.93
C TYR A 248 -9.01 12.68 -4.69
N PRO A 249 -8.98 13.12 -5.97
CA PRO A 249 -10.19 13.27 -6.77
C PRO A 249 -10.96 11.95 -6.95
N ALA A 250 -10.24 10.83 -7.16
CA ALA A 250 -10.85 9.51 -7.29
C ALA A 250 -11.61 9.09 -6.02
N TYR A 251 -11.06 9.38 -4.84
CA TYR A 251 -11.72 9.13 -3.56
C TYR A 251 -13.00 9.97 -3.43
N ILE A 252 -12.93 11.27 -3.73
CA ILE A 252 -14.12 12.15 -3.68
C ILE A 252 -15.20 11.66 -4.65
N TRP A 253 -14.81 11.30 -5.86
CA TRP A 253 -15.75 10.77 -6.86
C TRP A 253 -16.40 9.46 -6.40
N THR A 254 -15.60 8.53 -5.87
CA THR A 254 -16.07 7.25 -5.32
C THR A 254 -17.11 7.48 -4.20
N CYS A 255 -16.81 8.37 -3.26
CA CYS A 255 -17.75 8.71 -2.18
C CYS A 255 -19.06 9.29 -2.70
N ARG A 256 -19.01 10.22 -3.66
CA ARG A 256 -20.22 10.82 -4.26
C ARG A 256 -21.05 9.78 -5.02
N GLN A 257 -20.39 8.90 -5.77
CA GLN A 257 -21.08 7.85 -6.51
C GLN A 257 -21.81 6.88 -5.58
N LEU A 258 -21.18 6.50 -4.47
CA LEU A 258 -21.80 5.61 -3.49
C LEU A 258 -22.93 6.29 -2.72
N ASP A 259 -22.79 7.56 -2.35
CA ASP A 259 -23.90 8.30 -1.73
C ASP A 259 -25.13 8.37 -2.64
N ASN A 260 -24.93 8.65 -3.94
CA ASN A 260 -26.03 8.70 -4.90
C ASN A 260 -26.71 7.34 -5.06
N ARG A 261 -25.93 6.23 -5.09
CA ARG A 261 -26.47 4.87 -5.14
C ARG A 261 -27.28 4.52 -3.88
N LEU A 262 -26.80 4.87 -2.71
CA LEU A 262 -27.48 4.62 -1.44
C LEU A 262 -28.76 5.47 -1.31
N LEU A 263 -28.72 6.71 -1.79
CA LEU A 263 -29.90 7.57 -1.84
C LEU A 263 -30.98 7.02 -2.79
N ALA A 264 -30.59 6.61 -3.99
CA ALA A 264 -31.49 6.00 -4.95
C ALA A 264 -32.14 4.70 -4.41
N ALA A 265 -31.35 3.85 -3.74
CA ALA A 265 -31.87 2.64 -3.11
C ALA A 265 -32.90 2.95 -2.01
N LYS A 266 -32.66 3.98 -1.19
CA LYS A 266 -33.63 4.43 -0.14
C LYS A 266 -34.92 4.96 -0.74
N LEU A 267 -34.86 5.71 -1.84
CA LEU A 267 -36.03 6.26 -2.52
C LEU A 267 -36.89 5.13 -3.17
N HIS A 268 -36.25 4.12 -3.75
CA HIS A 268 -36.94 2.94 -4.28
C HIS A 268 -37.70 2.18 -3.17
N ILE A 269 -37.10 1.96 -2.03
CA ILE A 269 -37.74 1.28 -0.90
C ILE A 269 -38.91 2.08 -0.35
N GLN A 270 -38.83 3.42 -0.33
CA GLN A 270 -39.93 4.28 0.08
C GLN A 270 -41.05 4.34 -0.93
N GLY A 271 -40.74 4.22 -2.23
CA GLY A 271 -41.75 4.18 -3.32
C GLY A 271 -42.56 2.88 -3.31
N ASP A 272 -41.95 1.73 -3.05
CA ASP A 272 -42.63 0.44 -2.96
C ASP A 272 -43.56 0.31 -1.72
N HIS A 273 -43.33 1.14 -0.69
CA HIS A 273 -44.22 1.20 0.49
C HIS A 273 -45.30 2.29 0.41
N ALA A 274 -45.32 3.05 -0.69
CA ALA A 274 -46.27 4.17 -0.90
C ALA A 274 -47.48 3.82 -1.78
N GLU A 275 -47.74 2.55 -2.08
CA GLU A 275 -49.05 2.17 -2.66
C GLU A 275 -50.12 2.27 -1.56
N PRO A 276 -51.15 3.12 -1.75
CA PRO A 276 -52.24 3.23 -0.80
C PRO A 276 -53.07 1.96 -0.83
N ILE A 277 -53.30 1.42 0.35
CA ILE A 277 -54.42 0.49 0.56
C ILE A 277 -55.69 1.28 0.28
N LEU A 278 -56.26 1.12 -0.90
CA LEU A 278 -57.68 1.37 -1.19
C LEU A 278 -58.33 0.06 -1.57
#